data_a5c04d3e3ce9413d37b9edaf6be2a347
#
_entry.id   a5c04d3e3ce9413d37b9edaf6be2a347
#
_cell.length_a   1.000
_cell.length_b   1.000
_cell.length_c   1.000
_cell.angle_alpha   90.00
_cell.angle_beta   90.00
_cell.angle_gamma   90.00
#
_symmetry.space_group_name_H-M   'P 1'
#
loop_
_entity.id
_entity.type
_entity.pdbx_description
1 polymer ?
#
loop_
_entity_poly.entity_id
_entity_poly.type
_entity_poly.pdbx_seq_one_letter_code
_entity_poly.pdbx_strand_id
1 'polypeptide(L)'
;SIKAIVPSINYIISNNGTPILMSHYGRPKGKYVESLSLKHIIPSLESALNKSIILLNNPKKEDLKGIKQDKIVLLENLRFNPGEEQNDISFSQKLAELGDFYVNDAFSASHRSHSSTDGLAKLLPSFMGFSMEAELKALGALFQKPTLPLTAIIGGSKISSKLDLINNLIKKVDHLIVGGGMANTFLKAQNFEIGKSLNEKHMNHTAKLILENAKSIGCKVHLPHDLVTANDPNDTMSVTLNVNQCPENKMILDAGPATIK
;
A
#
# COMPACT_ATOMS: atom_id res chain seq x y z
N SER A 1 9.02 -4.13 -5.55
CA SER A 1 9.63 -5.13 -6.44
C SER A 1 11.15 -5.02 -6.40
N ILE A 2 11.87 -6.17 -6.41
CA ILE A 2 13.35 -6.19 -6.35
C ILE A 2 13.96 -5.28 -7.41
N LYS A 3 13.49 -5.32 -8.66
CA LYS A 3 14.02 -4.46 -9.75
C LYS A 3 13.96 -2.96 -9.45
N ALA A 4 13.00 -2.50 -8.66
CA ALA A 4 12.83 -1.08 -8.37
C ALA A 4 13.92 -0.51 -7.47
N ILE A 5 14.50 -1.33 -6.57
CA ILE A 5 15.56 -0.88 -5.62
C ILE A 5 16.97 -1.01 -6.19
N VAL A 6 17.15 -1.75 -7.30
CA VAL A 6 18.46 -1.97 -7.93
C VAL A 6 19.20 -0.66 -8.25
N PRO A 7 18.56 0.38 -8.82
CA PRO A 7 19.24 1.65 -9.09
C PRO A 7 19.83 2.30 -7.84
N SER A 8 19.08 2.34 -6.73
CA SER A 8 19.55 2.92 -5.46
C SER A 8 20.72 2.15 -4.88
N ILE A 9 20.65 0.82 -4.91
CA ILE A 9 21.74 -0.05 -4.42
C ILE A 9 23.01 0.14 -5.27
N ASN A 10 22.88 0.12 -6.60
CA ASN A 10 24.01 0.32 -7.49
C ASN A 10 24.64 1.72 -7.35
N TYR A 11 23.83 2.76 -7.12
CA TYR A 11 24.32 4.10 -6.87
C TYR A 11 25.16 4.16 -5.58
N ILE A 12 24.70 3.51 -4.51
CA ILE A 12 25.46 3.44 -3.24
C ILE A 12 26.80 2.73 -3.49
N ILE A 13 26.79 1.59 -4.18
CA ILE A 13 28.01 0.82 -4.45
C ILE A 13 28.97 1.60 -5.33
N SER A 14 28.50 2.26 -6.39
CA SER A 14 29.36 3.04 -7.30
C SER A 14 30.00 4.25 -6.64
N ASN A 15 29.46 4.70 -5.51
CA ASN A 15 30.03 5.75 -4.67
C ASN A 15 30.78 5.19 -3.43
N ASN A 16 31.27 3.95 -3.51
CA ASN A 16 32.03 3.26 -2.46
C ASN A 16 31.25 3.04 -1.15
N GLY A 17 29.93 3.11 -1.19
CA GLY A 17 29.08 2.77 -0.05
C GLY A 17 28.83 1.26 0.06
N THR A 18 28.53 0.79 1.26
CA THR A 18 28.18 -0.59 1.56
C THR A 18 26.71 -0.68 1.93
N PRO A 19 25.82 -1.15 1.03
CA PRO A 19 24.40 -1.23 1.33
C PRO A 19 24.08 -2.42 2.26
N ILE A 20 23.27 -2.14 3.29
CA ILE A 20 22.64 -3.14 4.15
C ILE A 20 21.15 -3.10 3.84
N LEU A 21 20.62 -4.19 3.29
CA LEU A 21 19.22 -4.27 2.87
C LEU A 21 18.35 -4.69 4.06
N MET A 22 17.25 -3.98 4.21
CA MET A 22 16.23 -4.24 5.23
C MET A 22 14.88 -4.40 4.56
N SER A 23 14.10 -5.39 4.96
CA SER A 23 12.75 -5.60 4.45
C SER A 23 11.91 -6.42 5.42
N HIS A 24 10.63 -6.57 5.06
CA HIS A 24 9.72 -7.46 5.77
C HIS A 24 8.86 -8.27 4.78
N TYR A 25 8.40 -9.43 5.23
CA TYR A 25 7.47 -10.26 4.48
C TYR A 25 6.41 -10.86 5.40
N GLY A 26 5.14 -10.79 4.98
CA GLY A 26 4.02 -11.31 5.74
C GLY A 26 3.75 -10.61 7.08
N ARG A 27 3.08 -11.32 7.98
CA ARG A 27 2.71 -10.84 9.32
C ARG A 27 3.05 -11.89 10.40
N PRO A 28 4.31 -12.09 10.74
CA PRO A 28 4.77 -13.11 11.69
C PRO A 28 4.49 -12.79 13.16
N LYS A 29 4.03 -11.55 13.47
CA LYS A 29 3.70 -11.11 14.85
C LYS A 29 4.86 -11.25 15.83
N GLY A 30 6.06 -10.83 15.42
CA GLY A 30 7.25 -10.86 16.26
C GLY A 30 7.85 -12.25 16.50
N LYS A 31 7.50 -13.26 15.70
CA LYS A 31 8.02 -14.63 15.83
C LYS A 31 8.70 -15.07 14.54
N TYR A 32 9.73 -15.90 14.67
CA TYR A 32 10.33 -16.53 13.51
C TYR A 32 9.37 -17.53 12.85
N VAL A 33 9.17 -17.38 11.55
CA VAL A 33 8.35 -18.28 10.73
C VAL A 33 9.13 -18.58 9.46
N GLU A 34 9.56 -19.82 9.28
CA GLU A 34 10.43 -20.25 8.18
C GLU A 34 9.91 -19.86 6.80
N SER A 35 8.62 -20.02 6.53
CA SER A 35 7.99 -19.66 5.26
C SER A 35 7.93 -18.14 4.99
N LEU A 36 8.23 -17.32 6.00
CA LEU A 36 8.29 -15.86 5.90
C LEU A 36 9.72 -15.32 5.96
N SER A 37 10.74 -16.21 5.94
CA SER A 37 12.14 -15.81 5.88
C SER A 37 12.47 -15.13 4.55
N LEU A 38 13.29 -14.09 4.61
CA LEU A 38 13.80 -13.41 3.42
C LEU A 38 14.83 -14.23 2.65
N LYS A 39 15.28 -15.38 3.15
CA LYS A 39 16.14 -16.29 2.40
C LYS A 39 15.56 -16.69 1.04
N HIS A 40 14.23 -16.75 0.92
CA HIS A 40 13.54 -17.12 -0.31
C HIS A 40 13.70 -16.11 -1.46
N ILE A 41 14.05 -14.86 -1.16
CA ILE A 41 14.28 -13.82 -2.18
C ILE A 41 15.74 -13.68 -2.59
N ILE A 42 16.67 -14.33 -1.89
CA ILE A 42 18.12 -14.22 -2.15
C ILE A 42 18.47 -14.54 -3.60
N PRO A 43 18.04 -15.66 -4.21
CA PRO A 43 18.39 -15.95 -5.59
C PRO A 43 17.95 -14.86 -6.57
N SER A 44 16.79 -14.25 -6.32
CA SER A 44 16.28 -13.15 -7.16
C SER A 44 17.05 -11.85 -6.94
N LEU A 45 17.52 -11.57 -5.72
CA LEU A 45 18.37 -10.42 -5.42
C LEU A 45 19.76 -10.59 -6.04
N GLU A 46 20.38 -11.74 -5.91
CA GLU A 46 21.69 -12.05 -6.49
C GLU A 46 21.68 -11.93 -8.01
N SER A 47 20.64 -12.49 -8.64
CA SER A 47 20.43 -12.35 -10.08
C SER A 47 20.26 -10.89 -10.52
N ALA A 48 19.52 -10.09 -9.76
CA ALA A 48 19.25 -8.69 -10.12
C ALA A 48 20.43 -7.75 -9.88
N LEU A 49 21.27 -8.05 -8.89
CA LEU A 49 22.39 -7.20 -8.45
C LEU A 49 23.75 -7.70 -8.97
N ASN A 50 23.80 -8.91 -9.50
CA ASN A 50 25.04 -9.61 -9.86
C ASN A 50 26.09 -9.61 -8.73
N LYS A 51 25.61 -9.85 -7.50
CA LYS A 51 26.42 -9.86 -6.28
C LYS A 51 25.89 -10.92 -5.31
N SER A 52 26.77 -11.50 -4.51
CA SER A 52 26.38 -12.45 -3.47
C SER A 52 25.71 -11.75 -2.30
N ILE A 53 24.67 -12.39 -1.74
CA ILE A 53 23.90 -11.87 -0.61
C ILE A 53 24.24 -12.68 0.65
N ILE A 54 24.51 -11.99 1.75
CA ILE A 54 24.66 -12.58 3.08
C ILE A 54 23.43 -12.24 3.90
N LEU A 55 22.67 -13.27 4.31
CA LEU A 55 21.55 -13.10 5.23
C LEU A 55 22.04 -13.11 6.69
N LEU A 56 21.73 -12.04 7.43
CA LEU A 56 22.07 -11.94 8.83
C LEU A 56 20.81 -11.74 9.69
N ASN A 57 20.74 -12.47 10.78
CA ASN A 57 19.64 -12.36 11.75
C ASN A 57 20.12 -11.58 12.98
N ASN A 58 19.54 -10.41 13.21
CA ASN A 58 19.88 -9.50 14.32
C ASN A 58 21.41 -9.27 14.52
N PRO A 59 22.15 -8.88 13.46
CA PRO A 59 23.58 -8.69 13.58
C PRO A 59 23.92 -7.50 14.48
N LYS A 60 25.13 -7.56 15.06
CA LYS A 60 25.80 -6.40 15.67
C LYS A 60 26.75 -5.77 14.66
N LYS A 61 27.21 -4.55 14.95
CA LYS A 61 28.18 -3.84 14.11
C LYS A 61 29.46 -4.66 13.86
N GLU A 62 29.88 -5.45 14.83
CA GLU A 62 31.04 -6.33 14.73
C GLU A 62 30.89 -7.41 13.66
N ASP A 63 29.66 -7.92 13.49
CA ASP A 63 29.35 -8.98 12.50
C ASP A 63 29.47 -8.48 11.05
N LEU A 64 29.48 -7.17 10.85
CA LEU A 64 29.69 -6.54 9.57
C LEU A 64 31.16 -6.37 9.19
N LYS A 65 32.06 -6.45 10.20
CA LYS A 65 33.49 -6.31 9.98
C LYS A 65 34.03 -7.47 9.17
N GLY A 66 34.78 -7.16 8.12
CA GLY A 66 35.39 -8.16 7.24
C GLY A 66 34.47 -8.70 6.14
N ILE A 67 33.23 -8.23 6.05
CA ILE A 67 32.38 -8.52 4.88
C ILE A 67 33.01 -7.81 3.67
N LYS A 68 33.34 -8.58 2.66
CA LYS A 68 33.95 -8.06 1.43
C LYS A 68 32.98 -7.16 0.67
N GLN A 69 33.49 -6.12 0.01
CA GLN A 69 32.70 -5.17 -0.78
C GLN A 69 31.96 -5.77 -1.99
N ASP A 70 32.30 -6.98 -2.40
CA ASP A 70 31.60 -7.74 -3.44
C ASP A 70 30.31 -8.39 -2.94
N LYS A 71 30.05 -8.36 -1.62
CA LYS A 71 28.87 -8.93 -0.97
C LYS A 71 27.95 -7.87 -0.43
N ILE A 72 26.66 -8.14 -0.45
CA ILE A 72 25.62 -7.28 0.11
C ILE A 72 24.98 -7.99 1.30
N VAL A 73 24.78 -7.26 2.38
CA VAL A 73 24.08 -7.78 3.56
C VAL A 73 22.58 -7.59 3.39
N LEU A 74 21.82 -8.64 3.65
CA LEU A 74 20.38 -8.61 3.82
C LEU A 74 20.07 -8.96 5.28
N LEU A 75 19.36 -8.11 5.99
CA LEU A 75 18.84 -8.46 7.30
C LEU A 75 17.66 -9.42 7.15
N GLU A 76 17.54 -10.38 8.06
CA GLU A 76 16.37 -11.26 8.11
C GLU A 76 15.11 -10.43 8.37
N ASN A 77 13.96 -10.97 7.99
CA ASN A 77 12.65 -10.33 8.09
C ASN A 77 12.51 -9.56 9.41
N LEU A 78 12.51 -8.23 9.32
CA LEU A 78 12.51 -7.37 10.50
C LEU A 78 11.30 -7.59 11.40
N ARG A 79 10.17 -8.05 10.83
CA ARG A 79 8.96 -8.38 11.58
C ARG A 79 9.05 -9.64 12.43
N PHE A 80 10.17 -10.38 12.37
CA PHE A 80 10.46 -11.42 13.35
C PHE A 80 10.82 -10.80 14.70
N ASN A 81 11.21 -9.53 14.73
CA ASN A 81 11.42 -8.79 15.98
C ASN A 81 10.11 -8.06 16.38
N PRO A 82 9.62 -8.29 17.62
CA PRO A 82 8.41 -7.61 18.11
C PRO A 82 8.54 -6.07 18.09
N GLY A 83 9.74 -5.55 18.32
CA GLY A 83 10.02 -4.11 18.33
C GLY A 83 9.82 -3.42 16.99
N GLU A 84 9.87 -4.14 15.88
CA GLU A 84 9.70 -3.54 14.54
C GLU A 84 8.35 -2.86 14.38
N GLU A 85 7.25 -3.59 14.58
CA GLU A 85 5.89 -3.06 14.40
C GLU A 85 5.45 -2.15 15.56
N GLN A 86 6.14 -2.18 16.70
CA GLN A 86 5.90 -1.33 17.87
C GLN A 86 6.66 0.01 17.81
N ASN A 87 7.50 0.20 16.80
CA ASN A 87 8.41 1.35 16.72
C ASN A 87 9.28 1.49 17.99
N ASP A 88 9.79 0.36 18.48
CA ASP A 88 10.56 0.31 19.71
C ASP A 88 11.90 1.04 19.58
N ILE A 89 12.18 1.92 20.54
CA ILE A 89 13.37 2.77 20.52
C ILE A 89 14.64 1.93 20.59
N SER A 90 14.67 0.88 21.42
CA SER A 90 15.87 0.05 21.59
C SER A 90 16.17 -0.77 20.33
N PHE A 91 15.15 -1.23 19.64
CA PHE A 91 15.32 -1.90 18.35
C PHE A 91 15.75 -0.93 17.24
N SER A 92 15.17 0.27 17.22
CA SER A 92 15.58 1.33 16.28
C SER A 92 17.05 1.71 16.47
N GLN A 93 17.54 1.83 17.72
CA GLN A 93 18.95 2.09 18.04
C GLN A 93 19.86 0.97 17.54
N LYS A 94 19.48 -0.29 17.73
CA LYS A 94 20.26 -1.44 17.21
C LYS A 94 20.37 -1.42 15.69
N LEU A 95 19.29 -1.03 14.98
CA LEU A 95 19.34 -0.87 13.54
C LEU A 95 20.24 0.31 13.14
N ALA A 96 20.18 1.43 13.88
CA ALA A 96 20.99 2.62 13.61
C ALA A 96 22.49 2.38 13.80
N GLU A 97 22.89 1.50 14.72
CA GLU A 97 24.29 1.13 14.93
C GLU A 97 24.92 0.41 13.71
N LEU A 98 24.11 -0.15 12.81
CA LEU A 98 24.60 -0.90 11.66
C LEU A 98 25.05 -0.03 10.48
N GLY A 99 24.66 1.25 10.43
CA GLY A 99 24.94 2.11 9.30
C GLY A 99 25.15 3.58 9.67
N ASP A 100 25.61 4.36 8.71
CA ASP A 100 25.91 5.78 8.88
C ASP A 100 24.76 6.67 8.41
N PHE A 101 23.93 6.20 7.48
CA PHE A 101 22.71 6.85 7.01
C PHE A 101 21.64 5.85 6.62
N TYR A 102 20.42 6.34 6.62
CA TYR A 102 19.23 5.59 6.25
C TYR A 102 18.72 6.03 4.89
N VAL A 103 18.44 5.06 4.01
CA VAL A 103 17.77 5.29 2.72
C VAL A 103 16.44 4.60 2.69
N ASN A 104 15.35 5.36 2.62
CA ASN A 104 14.01 4.79 2.42
C ASN A 104 13.70 4.71 0.93
N ASP A 105 13.57 3.48 0.42
CA ASP A 105 13.21 3.20 -0.98
C ASP A 105 11.95 2.36 -1.10
N ALA A 106 11.09 2.41 -0.06
CA ALA A 106 9.87 1.63 0.06
C ALA A 106 8.65 2.53 0.31
N PHE A 107 8.16 3.23 -0.72
CA PHE A 107 7.02 4.15 -0.63
C PHE A 107 5.80 3.51 0.03
N SER A 108 5.45 2.27 -0.33
CA SER A 108 4.31 1.55 0.22
C SER A 108 4.38 1.25 1.73
N ALA A 109 5.58 1.30 2.32
CA ALA A 109 5.79 1.10 3.75
C ALA A 109 5.96 2.41 4.55
N SER A 110 6.19 3.55 3.88
CA SER A 110 6.55 4.84 4.51
C SER A 110 5.46 5.42 5.42
N HIS A 111 4.19 5.03 5.22
CA HIS A 111 3.07 5.46 6.04
C HIS A 111 3.00 4.75 7.41
N ARG A 112 3.87 3.77 7.66
CA ARG A 112 3.88 2.97 8.89
C ARG A 112 4.85 3.56 9.89
N SER A 113 4.41 3.73 11.13
CA SER A 113 5.29 4.09 12.25
C SER A 113 5.94 2.81 12.81
N HIS A 114 6.99 2.35 12.13
CA HIS A 114 7.79 1.16 12.51
C HIS A 114 9.23 1.57 12.80
N SER A 115 9.97 0.70 13.50
CA SER A 115 11.39 0.97 13.82
C SER A 115 12.24 1.19 12.59
N SER A 116 12.05 0.40 11.52
CA SER A 116 12.81 0.51 10.27
C SER A 116 12.38 1.67 9.36
N THR A 117 11.32 2.38 9.68
CA THR A 117 10.85 3.56 8.94
C THR A 117 10.96 4.82 9.78
N ASP A 118 10.03 5.02 10.73
CA ASP A 118 9.97 6.21 11.57
C ASP A 118 11.08 6.27 12.62
N GLY A 119 11.33 5.16 13.33
CA GLY A 119 12.33 5.10 14.39
C GLY A 119 13.74 5.35 13.87
N LEU A 120 14.14 4.65 12.83
CA LEU A 120 15.47 4.77 12.24
C LEU A 120 15.69 6.15 11.60
N ALA A 121 14.66 6.71 10.96
CA ALA A 121 14.73 8.02 10.34
C ALA A 121 14.94 9.18 11.34
N LYS A 122 14.64 8.97 12.62
CA LYS A 122 14.89 9.94 13.70
C LYS A 122 16.30 9.83 14.27
N LEU A 123 17.00 8.73 14.01
CA LEU A 123 18.31 8.43 14.60
C LEU A 123 19.47 8.67 13.61
N LEU A 124 19.21 8.56 12.31
CA LEU A 124 20.23 8.70 11.26
C LEU A 124 19.86 9.80 10.26
N PRO A 125 20.86 10.44 9.60
CA PRO A 125 20.62 11.22 8.40
C PRO A 125 19.87 10.37 7.39
N SER A 126 18.72 10.86 6.90
CA SER A 126 17.75 10.08 6.15
C SER A 126 17.53 10.66 4.76
N PHE A 127 17.52 9.78 3.76
CA PHE A 127 17.37 10.12 2.36
C PHE A 127 16.33 9.23 1.69
N MET A 128 15.75 9.68 0.59
CA MET A 128 14.92 8.84 -0.26
C MET A 128 15.78 8.14 -1.30
N GLY A 129 15.41 6.88 -1.63
CA GLY A 129 15.98 6.18 -2.77
C GLY A 129 15.27 6.55 -4.08
N PHE A 130 15.80 6.10 -5.21
CA PHE A 130 15.27 6.45 -6.55
C PHE A 130 13.86 5.95 -6.80
N SER A 131 13.46 4.79 -6.25
CA SER A 131 12.08 4.31 -6.36
C SER A 131 11.12 5.21 -5.59
N MET A 132 11.47 5.63 -4.38
CA MET A 132 10.73 6.60 -3.58
C MET A 132 10.63 7.95 -4.30
N GLU A 133 11.73 8.44 -4.86
CA GLU A 133 11.76 9.69 -5.60
C GLU A 133 10.81 9.66 -6.81
N ALA A 134 10.83 8.56 -7.57
CA ALA A 134 9.95 8.38 -8.73
C ALA A 134 8.47 8.40 -8.34
N GLU A 135 8.09 7.71 -7.26
CA GLU A 135 6.72 7.72 -6.71
C GLU A 135 6.31 9.13 -6.27
N LEU A 136 7.17 9.83 -5.52
CA LEU A 136 6.90 11.19 -5.06
C LEU A 136 6.79 12.19 -6.22
N LYS A 137 7.63 12.08 -7.25
CA LYS A 137 7.54 12.92 -8.44
C LYS A 137 6.24 12.68 -9.20
N ALA A 138 5.85 11.39 -9.39
CA ALA A 138 4.62 11.05 -10.08
C ALA A 138 3.39 11.58 -9.34
N LEU A 139 3.30 11.36 -8.02
CA LEU A 139 2.21 11.86 -7.19
C LEU A 139 2.23 13.39 -7.07
N GLY A 140 3.40 14.01 -6.92
CA GLY A 140 3.54 15.46 -6.84
C GLY A 140 3.05 16.17 -8.11
N ALA A 141 3.37 15.63 -9.27
CA ALA A 141 2.92 16.16 -10.55
C ALA A 141 1.39 16.17 -10.67
N LEU A 142 0.72 15.10 -10.18
CA LEU A 142 -0.74 15.01 -10.18
C LEU A 142 -1.41 16.10 -9.32
N PHE A 143 -0.76 16.57 -8.25
CA PHE A 143 -1.36 17.56 -7.36
C PHE A 143 -0.91 19.01 -7.60
N GLN A 144 0.24 19.20 -8.24
CA GLN A 144 0.76 20.56 -8.51
C GLN A 144 0.23 21.14 -9.82
N LYS A 145 0.21 20.36 -10.90
CA LYS A 145 -0.26 20.77 -12.23
C LYS A 145 -0.92 19.59 -12.94
N PRO A 146 -2.10 19.13 -12.49
CA PRO A 146 -2.76 18.00 -13.13
C PRO A 146 -3.19 18.36 -14.56
N THR A 147 -3.10 17.39 -15.46
CA THR A 147 -3.81 17.46 -16.75
C THR A 147 -5.28 17.17 -16.47
N LEU A 148 -6.15 18.09 -16.83
CA LEU A 148 -7.59 17.95 -16.62
C LEU A 148 -8.28 17.22 -17.80
N PRO A 149 -9.36 16.46 -17.56
CA PRO A 149 -9.95 16.18 -16.24
C PRO A 149 -9.13 15.20 -15.42
N LEU A 150 -8.96 15.46 -14.12
CA LEU A 150 -8.32 14.56 -13.19
C LEU A 150 -9.34 13.58 -12.62
N THR A 151 -9.05 12.28 -12.74
CA THR A 151 -9.92 11.21 -12.23
C THR A 151 -9.21 10.42 -11.15
N ALA A 152 -9.88 10.20 -10.01
CA ALA A 152 -9.45 9.25 -9.00
C ALA A 152 -10.37 8.03 -8.99
N ILE A 153 -9.79 6.86 -8.76
CA ILE A 153 -10.54 5.61 -8.56
C ILE A 153 -10.26 5.13 -7.14
N ILE A 154 -11.32 4.91 -6.38
CA ILE A 154 -11.23 4.41 -5.01
C ILE A 154 -12.09 3.18 -4.84
N GLY A 155 -11.55 2.17 -4.18
CA GLY A 155 -12.26 0.94 -3.85
C GLY A 155 -11.94 0.45 -2.45
N GLY A 156 -12.73 -0.49 -1.98
CA GLY A 156 -12.58 -1.11 -0.67
C GLY A 156 -13.89 -1.60 -0.10
N SER A 157 -13.84 -2.13 1.11
CA SER A 157 -15.02 -2.68 1.78
C SER A 157 -15.78 -1.62 2.60
N LYS A 158 -15.09 -0.58 3.11
CA LYS A 158 -15.64 0.34 4.11
C LYS A 158 -15.32 1.81 3.79
N ILE A 159 -16.34 2.67 3.83
CA ILE A 159 -16.20 4.13 3.73
C ILE A 159 -15.50 4.68 4.99
N SER A 160 -15.89 4.19 6.17
CA SER A 160 -15.37 4.66 7.46
C SER A 160 -13.85 4.68 7.55
N SER A 161 -13.20 3.68 6.94
CA SER A 161 -11.74 3.56 6.95
C SER A 161 -11.02 4.53 6.00
N LYS A 162 -11.75 5.21 5.11
CA LYS A 162 -11.21 6.10 4.06
C LYS A 162 -11.90 7.46 3.99
N LEU A 163 -12.65 7.82 5.04
CA LEU A 163 -13.49 9.02 5.05
C LEU A 163 -12.69 10.30 4.76
N ASP A 164 -11.57 10.47 5.46
CA ASP A 164 -10.70 11.64 5.27
C ASP A 164 -10.08 11.66 3.86
N LEU A 165 -9.70 10.50 3.34
CA LEU A 165 -9.19 10.37 1.98
C LEU A 165 -10.24 10.80 0.96
N ILE A 166 -11.49 10.32 1.08
CA ILE A 166 -12.58 10.67 0.16
C ILE A 166 -12.86 12.17 0.22
N ASN A 167 -12.99 12.74 1.42
CA ASN A 167 -13.23 14.17 1.61
C ASN A 167 -12.11 15.07 1.07
N ASN A 168 -10.87 14.56 1.06
CA ASN A 168 -9.74 15.26 0.46
C ASN A 168 -9.70 15.10 -1.07
N LEU A 169 -10.04 13.92 -1.59
CA LEU A 169 -10.03 13.65 -3.03
C LEU A 169 -11.10 14.49 -3.77
N ILE A 170 -12.34 14.53 -3.28
CA ILE A 170 -13.41 15.29 -3.95
C ILE A 170 -13.09 16.77 -4.14
N LYS A 171 -12.18 17.34 -3.34
CA LYS A 171 -11.70 18.72 -3.47
C LYS A 171 -10.61 18.90 -4.50
N LYS A 172 -10.04 17.81 -5.03
CA LYS A 172 -8.84 17.83 -5.86
C LYS A 172 -9.03 17.21 -7.24
N VAL A 173 -10.13 16.47 -7.45
CA VAL A 173 -10.37 15.74 -8.69
C VAL A 173 -11.69 16.18 -9.32
N ASP A 174 -11.77 16.10 -10.66
CA ASP A 174 -13.01 16.37 -11.42
C ASP A 174 -13.96 15.17 -11.36
N HIS A 175 -13.40 13.95 -11.31
CA HIS A 175 -14.15 12.70 -11.28
C HIS A 175 -13.63 11.79 -10.16
N LEU A 176 -14.55 11.25 -9.35
CA LEU A 176 -14.28 10.22 -8.38
C LEU A 176 -15.07 8.96 -8.73
N ILE A 177 -14.38 7.88 -9.10
CA ILE A 177 -14.99 6.57 -9.35
C ILE A 177 -14.91 5.77 -8.07
N VAL A 178 -16.04 5.27 -7.59
CA VAL A 178 -16.13 4.46 -6.37
C VAL A 178 -16.54 3.04 -6.71
N GLY A 179 -15.69 2.07 -6.35
CA GLY A 179 -15.92 0.64 -6.59
C GLY A 179 -15.88 -0.22 -5.32
N GLY A 180 -16.10 -1.52 -5.50
CA GLY A 180 -16.10 -2.52 -4.44
C GLY A 180 -17.24 -2.37 -3.44
N GLY A 181 -17.13 -3.01 -2.27
CA GLY A 181 -18.17 -2.97 -1.22
C GLY A 181 -18.48 -1.56 -0.70
N MET A 182 -17.57 -0.63 -0.85
CA MET A 182 -17.77 0.78 -0.54
C MET A 182 -18.86 1.41 -1.41
N ALA A 183 -18.91 1.08 -2.71
CA ALA A 183 -19.95 1.55 -3.62
C ALA A 183 -21.35 1.15 -3.16
N ASN A 184 -21.51 -0.03 -2.56
CA ASN A 184 -22.81 -0.50 -2.06
C ASN A 184 -23.39 0.42 -0.97
N THR A 185 -22.53 1.00 -0.11
CA THR A 185 -22.97 1.96 0.91
C THR A 185 -23.46 3.26 0.25
N PHE A 186 -22.79 3.74 -0.79
CA PHE A 186 -23.24 4.90 -1.57
C PHE A 186 -24.53 4.62 -2.34
N LEU A 187 -24.66 3.43 -2.95
CA LEU A 187 -25.90 3.02 -3.62
C LEU A 187 -27.06 2.96 -2.64
N LYS A 188 -26.85 2.36 -1.46
CA LYS A 188 -27.90 2.32 -0.42
C LYS A 188 -28.27 3.71 0.09
N ALA A 189 -27.32 4.62 0.20
CA ALA A 189 -27.58 6.03 0.55
C ALA A 189 -28.43 6.77 -0.51
N GLN A 190 -28.44 6.28 -1.76
CA GLN A 190 -29.31 6.75 -2.83
C GLN A 190 -30.61 5.95 -2.95
N ASN A 191 -30.93 5.10 -1.98
CA ASN A 191 -32.11 4.23 -1.90
C ASN A 191 -32.15 3.10 -2.93
N PHE A 192 -31.03 2.70 -3.53
CA PHE A 192 -30.97 1.47 -4.33
C PHE A 192 -30.99 0.24 -3.43
N GLU A 193 -31.64 -0.82 -3.91
CA GLU A 193 -31.54 -2.12 -3.27
C GLU A 193 -30.19 -2.77 -3.59
N ILE A 194 -29.55 -3.33 -2.58
CA ILE A 194 -28.22 -3.94 -2.65
C ILE A 194 -28.21 -5.38 -2.17
N GLY A 195 -29.40 -5.94 -1.91
CA GLY A 195 -29.59 -7.31 -1.42
C GLY A 195 -28.77 -7.62 -0.16
N LYS A 196 -28.07 -8.75 -0.18
CA LYS A 196 -27.19 -9.21 0.92
C LYS A 196 -25.79 -8.61 0.86
N SER A 197 -25.55 -7.61 0.01
CA SER A 197 -24.22 -7.04 -0.22
C SER A 197 -23.64 -6.39 1.03
N LEU A 198 -22.30 -6.47 1.15
CA LEU A 198 -21.57 -5.79 2.19
C LEU A 198 -21.83 -4.28 2.12
N ASN A 199 -22.24 -3.67 3.23
CA ASN A 199 -22.41 -2.22 3.35
C ASN A 199 -22.26 -1.77 4.81
N GLU A 200 -22.03 -0.49 5.03
CA GLU A 200 -21.96 0.12 6.36
C GLU A 200 -23.23 0.92 6.62
N LYS A 201 -24.28 0.27 7.17
CA LYS A 201 -25.60 0.88 7.40
C LYS A 201 -25.55 2.21 8.15
N HIS A 202 -24.67 2.31 9.15
CA HIS A 202 -24.48 3.52 9.95
C HIS A 202 -23.81 4.66 9.18
N MET A 203 -23.24 4.39 8.00
CA MET A 203 -22.57 5.37 7.14
C MET A 203 -23.48 5.92 6.03
N ASN A 204 -24.73 5.49 5.90
CA ASN A 204 -25.63 5.94 4.82
C ASN A 204 -25.82 7.47 4.82
N HIS A 205 -26.01 8.08 5.99
CA HIS A 205 -26.12 9.53 6.07
C HIS A 205 -24.83 10.23 5.66
N THR A 206 -23.69 9.75 6.13
CA THR A 206 -22.36 10.28 5.75
C THR A 206 -22.10 10.13 4.26
N ALA A 207 -22.44 8.97 3.67
CA ALA A 207 -22.32 8.75 2.24
C ALA A 207 -23.15 9.75 1.42
N LYS A 208 -24.38 10.03 1.85
CA LYS A 208 -25.24 11.04 1.24
C LYS A 208 -24.61 12.44 1.29
N LEU A 209 -24.11 12.85 2.47
CA LEU A 209 -23.42 14.14 2.63
C LEU A 209 -22.17 14.25 1.73
N ILE A 210 -21.40 13.16 1.56
CA ILE A 210 -20.27 13.15 0.65
C ILE A 210 -20.70 13.41 -0.80
N LEU A 211 -21.80 12.76 -1.26
CA LEU A 211 -22.33 12.97 -2.62
C LEU A 211 -22.82 14.40 -2.82
N GLU A 212 -23.53 14.96 -1.85
CA GLU A 212 -24.02 16.34 -1.87
C GLU A 212 -22.84 17.33 -1.89
N ASN A 213 -21.84 17.12 -1.04
CA ASN A 213 -20.63 17.95 -1.01
C ASN A 213 -19.84 17.87 -2.31
N ALA A 214 -19.59 16.66 -2.84
CA ALA A 214 -18.93 16.49 -4.11
C ALA A 214 -19.63 17.26 -5.23
N LYS A 215 -20.97 17.15 -5.30
CA LYS A 215 -21.79 17.89 -6.27
C LYS A 215 -21.67 19.41 -6.12
N SER A 216 -21.64 19.92 -4.88
CA SER A 216 -21.57 21.36 -4.60
C SER A 216 -20.24 21.98 -5.02
N ILE A 217 -19.16 21.21 -5.01
CA ILE A 217 -17.81 21.67 -5.39
C ILE A 217 -17.42 21.27 -6.82
N GLY A 218 -18.34 20.67 -7.60
CA GLY A 218 -18.13 20.34 -9.01
C GLY A 218 -17.45 18.98 -9.26
N CYS A 219 -17.18 18.18 -8.23
CA CYS A 219 -16.64 16.83 -8.41
C CYS A 219 -17.75 15.84 -8.75
N LYS A 220 -17.62 15.13 -9.87
CA LYS A 220 -18.58 14.12 -10.31
C LYS A 220 -18.24 12.75 -9.72
N VAL A 221 -19.08 12.25 -8.81
CA VAL A 221 -18.93 10.91 -8.27
C VAL A 221 -19.63 9.89 -9.17
N HIS A 222 -18.87 8.88 -9.61
CA HIS A 222 -19.36 7.80 -10.46
C HIS A 222 -19.54 6.55 -9.60
N LEU A 223 -20.76 6.03 -9.59
CA LEU A 223 -21.14 4.76 -8.96
C LEU A 223 -21.54 3.78 -10.06
N PRO A 224 -21.48 2.46 -9.79
CA PRO A 224 -21.96 1.45 -10.74
C PRO A 224 -23.43 1.67 -11.12
N HIS A 225 -23.75 1.60 -12.40
CA HIS A 225 -25.12 1.63 -12.92
C HIS A 225 -25.59 0.28 -13.42
N ASP A 226 -24.70 -0.68 -13.58
CA ASP A 226 -24.98 -2.10 -13.71
C ASP A 226 -24.07 -2.92 -12.78
N LEU A 227 -24.53 -4.08 -12.35
CA LEU A 227 -23.97 -4.84 -11.24
C LEU A 227 -23.82 -6.31 -11.66
N VAL A 228 -22.69 -6.92 -11.31
CA VAL A 228 -22.52 -8.37 -11.33
C VAL A 228 -22.96 -8.92 -9.98
N THR A 229 -23.98 -9.78 -9.99
CA THR A 229 -24.59 -10.34 -8.77
C THR A 229 -24.54 -11.86 -8.74
N ALA A 230 -24.38 -12.44 -7.56
CA ALA A 230 -24.43 -13.89 -7.31
C ALA A 230 -25.06 -14.18 -5.94
N ASN A 231 -25.23 -15.46 -5.58
CA ASN A 231 -25.76 -15.84 -4.27
C ASN A 231 -24.71 -15.69 -3.16
N ASP A 232 -23.45 -15.99 -3.48
CA ASP A 232 -22.28 -15.79 -2.61
C ASP A 232 -21.00 -15.57 -3.44
N PRO A 233 -19.87 -15.18 -2.82
CA PRO A 233 -18.62 -14.90 -3.52
C PRO A 233 -17.97 -16.07 -4.25
N ASN A 234 -18.32 -17.31 -3.88
CA ASN A 234 -17.78 -18.53 -4.48
C ASN A 234 -18.71 -19.13 -5.55
N ASP A 235 -19.86 -18.48 -5.80
CA ASP A 235 -20.82 -18.94 -6.81
C ASP A 235 -20.18 -18.83 -8.20
N THR A 236 -20.26 -19.91 -8.97
CA THR A 236 -19.74 -19.94 -10.35
C THR A 236 -20.68 -19.29 -11.36
N MET A 237 -21.94 -19.04 -10.97
CA MET A 237 -22.94 -18.40 -11.81
C MET A 237 -23.24 -16.98 -11.30
N SER A 238 -22.89 -15.99 -12.09
CA SER A 238 -23.24 -14.60 -11.86
C SER A 238 -24.20 -14.08 -12.93
N VAL A 239 -24.98 -13.05 -12.56
CA VAL A 239 -25.90 -12.37 -13.47
C VAL A 239 -25.61 -10.88 -13.43
N THR A 240 -25.50 -10.26 -14.60
CA THR A 240 -25.39 -8.80 -14.73
C THR A 240 -26.79 -8.20 -14.79
N LEU A 241 -27.04 -7.23 -13.91
CA LEU A 241 -28.33 -6.55 -13.77
C LEU A 241 -28.13 -5.03 -13.70
N ASN A 242 -29.16 -4.27 -14.06
CA ASN A 242 -29.14 -2.83 -13.80
C ASN A 242 -29.18 -2.58 -12.28
N VAL A 243 -28.60 -1.46 -11.82
CA VAL A 243 -28.49 -1.12 -10.39
C VAL A 243 -29.83 -1.11 -9.66
N ASN A 244 -30.93 -0.77 -10.34
CA ASN A 244 -32.29 -0.74 -9.76
C ASN A 244 -32.96 -2.12 -9.71
N GLN A 245 -32.30 -3.20 -10.14
CA GLN A 245 -32.86 -4.55 -10.25
C GLN A 245 -32.14 -5.56 -9.33
N CYS A 246 -31.33 -5.12 -8.38
CA CYS A 246 -30.62 -6.02 -7.47
C CYS A 246 -31.62 -6.80 -6.58
N PRO A 247 -31.67 -8.14 -6.66
CA PRO A 247 -32.58 -8.93 -5.84
C PRO A 247 -32.15 -8.95 -4.36
N GLU A 248 -33.12 -9.04 -3.45
CA GLU A 248 -32.86 -9.10 -2.00
C GLU A 248 -32.00 -10.29 -1.57
N ASN A 249 -32.13 -11.42 -2.27
CA ASN A 249 -31.41 -12.66 -1.94
C ASN A 249 -30.01 -12.77 -2.57
N LYS A 250 -29.60 -11.81 -3.39
CA LYS A 250 -28.26 -11.79 -4.04
C LYS A 250 -27.34 -10.75 -3.43
N MET A 251 -26.06 -10.87 -3.73
CA MET A 251 -25.06 -9.89 -3.36
C MET A 251 -24.32 -9.37 -4.61
N ILE A 252 -23.95 -8.11 -4.56
CA ILE A 252 -23.14 -7.43 -5.57
C ILE A 252 -21.69 -7.86 -5.37
N LEU A 253 -21.09 -8.42 -6.41
CA LEU A 253 -19.70 -8.86 -6.40
C LEU A 253 -18.78 -7.91 -7.16
N ASP A 254 -19.30 -7.28 -8.23
CA ASP A 254 -18.51 -6.35 -9.05
C ASP A 254 -19.42 -5.35 -9.80
N ALA A 255 -18.80 -4.33 -10.38
CA ALA A 255 -19.44 -3.47 -11.37
C ALA A 255 -19.68 -4.23 -12.68
N GLY A 256 -20.78 -3.93 -13.37
CA GLY A 256 -21.11 -4.56 -14.63
C GLY A 256 -20.33 -3.99 -15.82
N PRO A 257 -20.40 -4.67 -16.99
CA PRO A 257 -19.66 -4.29 -18.20
C PRO A 257 -20.03 -2.89 -18.74
N ALA A 258 -21.26 -2.43 -18.52
CA ALA A 258 -21.70 -1.10 -18.97
C ALA A 258 -21.09 0.02 -18.09
N THR A 259 -20.89 -0.25 -16.80
CA THR A 259 -20.20 0.66 -15.89
C THR A 259 -18.71 0.80 -16.23
N ILE A 260 -18.07 -0.28 -16.71
CA ILE A 260 -16.64 -0.32 -17.02
C ILE A 260 -16.31 0.41 -18.33
N LYS A 261 -17.26 0.46 -19.28
CA LYS A 261 -17.13 1.23 -20.52
C LYS A 261 -17.25 2.72 -20.31
#